data_49d049364974bd9d42286001fc373609
#
_entry.id   49d049364974bd9d42286001fc373609
#
_cell.length_a   1.000
_cell.length_b   1.000
_cell.length_c   1.000
_cell.angle_alpha   90.00
_cell.angle_beta   90.00
_cell.angle_gamma   90.00
#
_symmetry.space_group_name_H-M   'P 1'
#
loop_
_entity.id
_entity.type
_entity.pdbx_description
1 polymer ?
#
loop_
_entity_poly.entity_id
_entity_poly.type
_entity_poly.pdbx_seq_one_letter_code
_entity_poly.pdbx_strand_id
1 'polypeptide(L)'
;RTALEIGTYRGVGAAEISQFVDRVITVDLHHGRIEQLGEKWDRQAFWRSLGIENIELRLVRDDVEKAALIAGLDFDFAFVDGAHDQRVRDDFELVKRCGRVLFHDVDSRGKPELDHVYNFVMSLPRAQLQFMDIFALWTASSHPGQP
;
A
#
# COMPACT_ATOMS: atom_id res chain seq x y z
N ARG A 1 -5.50 13.85 7.99
CA ARG A 1 -5.36 13.01 6.78
C ARG A 1 -5.08 11.57 7.18
N THR A 2 -5.73 10.62 6.53
CA THR A 2 -5.56 9.19 6.76
C THR A 2 -4.89 8.56 5.55
N ALA A 3 -3.83 7.77 5.78
CA ALA A 3 -3.22 6.92 4.79
C ALA A 3 -3.62 5.46 5.00
N LEU A 4 -3.83 4.73 3.91
CA LEU A 4 -3.98 3.28 3.90
C LEU A 4 -2.74 2.66 3.26
N GLU A 5 -2.11 1.69 3.94
CA GLU A 5 -1.05 0.85 3.39
C GLU A 5 -1.58 -0.58 3.18
N ILE A 6 -1.31 -1.17 2.03
CA ILE A 6 -1.51 -2.60 1.76
C ILE A 6 -0.14 -3.27 1.67
N GLY A 7 0.13 -4.22 2.58
CA GLY A 7 1.42 -4.87 2.74
C GLY A 7 2.27 -4.21 3.83
N THR A 8 2.12 -4.67 5.06
CA THR A 8 2.84 -4.10 6.22
C THR A 8 4.27 -4.63 6.34
N TYR A 9 4.48 -5.89 6.01
CA TYR A 9 5.75 -6.61 6.24
C TYR A 9 6.32 -6.32 7.63
N ARG A 10 7.49 -5.67 7.73
CA ARG A 10 8.11 -5.28 9.01
C ARG A 10 7.61 -3.94 9.57
N GLY A 11 6.75 -3.24 8.84
CA GLY A 11 6.13 -1.99 9.27
C GLY A 11 6.99 -0.75 9.10
N VAL A 12 8.05 -0.82 8.27
CA VAL A 12 8.92 0.34 7.99
C VAL A 12 8.17 1.35 7.15
N GLY A 13 7.48 0.92 6.09
CA GLY A 13 6.67 1.81 5.23
C GLY A 13 5.61 2.57 6.04
N ALA A 14 4.85 1.86 6.89
CA ALA A 14 3.89 2.48 7.79
C ALA A 14 4.55 3.53 8.71
N ALA A 15 5.74 3.23 9.26
CA ALA A 15 6.47 4.15 10.12
C ALA A 15 6.91 5.43 9.38
N GLU A 16 7.36 5.30 8.13
CA GLU A 16 7.73 6.45 7.30
C GLU A 16 6.50 7.30 6.94
N ILE A 17 5.40 6.69 6.51
CA ILE A 17 4.16 7.38 6.16
C ILE A 17 3.58 8.11 7.37
N SER A 18 3.67 7.53 8.56
CA SER A 18 3.11 8.09 9.81
C SER A 18 3.60 9.48 10.17
N GLN A 19 4.76 9.87 9.64
CA GLN A 19 5.37 11.20 9.89
C GLN A 19 4.67 12.33 9.10
N PHE A 20 3.84 11.99 8.10
CA PHE A 20 3.24 12.95 7.17
C PHE A 20 1.71 13.01 7.24
N VAL A 21 1.10 12.11 8.03
CA VAL A 21 -0.36 11.99 8.14
C VAL A 21 -0.80 11.87 9.60
N ASP A 22 -2.07 12.16 9.86
CA ASP A 22 -2.63 12.09 11.21
C ASP A 22 -2.87 10.64 11.64
N ARG A 23 -3.09 9.72 10.68
CA ARG A 23 -3.33 8.30 10.92
C ARG A 23 -2.86 7.44 9.75
N VAL A 24 -2.25 6.32 10.08
CA VAL A 24 -1.96 5.23 9.12
C VAL A 24 -2.80 4.01 9.49
N ILE A 25 -3.52 3.45 8.54
CA ILE A 25 -4.12 2.12 8.64
C ILE A 25 -3.29 1.23 7.73
N THR A 26 -2.65 0.20 8.30
CA THR A 26 -1.86 -0.76 7.52
C THR A 26 -2.51 -2.13 7.57
N VAL A 27 -2.66 -2.76 6.39
CA VAL A 27 -3.36 -4.04 6.22
C VAL A 27 -2.39 -5.09 5.69
N ASP A 28 -2.34 -6.23 6.38
CA ASP A 28 -1.51 -7.37 5.96
C ASP A 28 -2.27 -8.69 6.16
N LEU A 29 -1.84 -9.74 5.47
CA LEU A 29 -2.38 -11.08 5.67
C LEU A 29 -1.88 -11.67 6.99
N HIS A 30 -2.73 -12.41 7.70
CA HIS A 30 -2.38 -13.14 8.93
C HIS A 30 -1.24 -14.13 8.73
N HIS A 31 -1.11 -14.68 7.52
CA HIS A 31 -0.03 -15.55 7.08
C HIS A 31 0.89 -14.81 6.09
N GLY A 32 1.21 -13.56 6.42
CA GLY A 32 2.08 -12.73 5.61
C GLY A 32 3.53 -13.23 5.60
N ARG A 33 4.41 -12.48 4.93
CA ARG A 33 5.80 -12.89 4.71
C ARG A 33 6.60 -13.12 6.00
N ILE A 34 6.31 -12.37 7.06
CA ILE A 34 6.98 -12.55 8.36
C ILE A 34 6.68 -13.93 8.94
N GLU A 35 5.41 -14.32 8.96
CA GLU A 35 4.95 -15.60 9.49
C GLU A 35 5.48 -16.76 8.64
N GLN A 36 5.50 -16.60 7.31
CA GLN A 36 6.05 -17.60 6.38
C GLN A 36 7.56 -17.82 6.57
N LEU A 37 8.29 -16.76 6.91
CA LEU A 37 9.73 -16.85 7.21
C LEU A 37 10.02 -17.34 8.63
N GLY A 38 8.99 -17.55 9.47
CA GLY A 38 9.13 -17.92 10.87
C GLY A 38 9.80 -16.84 11.73
N GLU A 39 9.78 -15.59 11.27
CA GLU A 39 10.37 -14.47 11.99
C GLU A 39 9.49 -14.07 13.19
N LYS A 40 10.14 -13.92 14.34
CA LYS A 40 9.51 -13.34 15.53
C LYS A 40 9.71 -11.82 15.49
N TRP A 41 8.81 -11.13 14.79
CA TRP A 41 8.87 -9.67 14.66
C TRP A 41 7.58 -9.03 15.18
N ASP A 42 7.70 -8.19 16.20
CA ASP A 42 6.56 -7.42 16.74
C ASP A 42 6.57 -6.01 16.15
N ARG A 43 5.71 -5.79 15.14
CA ARG A 43 5.54 -4.49 14.46
C ARG A 43 5.14 -3.39 15.43
N GLN A 44 4.25 -3.70 16.39
CA GLN A 44 3.78 -2.72 17.37
C GLN A 44 4.89 -2.35 18.35
N ALA A 45 5.71 -3.30 18.80
CA ALA A 45 6.87 -3.01 19.62
C ALA A 45 7.90 -2.16 18.86
N PHE A 46 8.10 -2.43 17.56
CA PHE A 46 8.95 -1.62 16.69
C PHE A 46 8.46 -0.17 16.63
N TRP A 47 7.19 0.08 16.32
CA TRP A 47 6.63 1.44 16.25
C TRP A 47 6.68 2.15 17.60
N ARG A 48 6.35 1.46 18.70
CA ARG A 48 6.49 2.03 20.07
C ARG A 48 7.92 2.45 20.39
N SER A 49 8.93 1.67 19.93
CA SER A 49 10.34 2.02 20.15
C SER A 49 10.76 3.31 19.42
N LEU A 50 10.02 3.69 18.37
CA LEU A 50 10.20 4.93 17.63
C LEU A 50 9.31 6.08 18.14
N GLY A 51 8.49 5.85 19.17
CA GLY A 51 7.52 6.83 19.66
C GLY A 51 6.34 7.07 18.73
N ILE A 52 6.02 6.11 17.84
CA ILE A 52 4.94 6.23 16.86
C ILE A 52 3.67 5.60 17.42
N GLU A 53 2.58 6.39 17.50
CA GLU A 53 1.30 5.98 18.08
C GLU A 53 0.12 6.05 17.10
N ASN A 54 0.31 6.64 15.92
CA ASN A 54 -0.74 6.88 14.93
C ASN A 54 -0.86 5.79 13.85
N ILE A 55 -0.33 4.59 14.11
CA ILE A 55 -0.42 3.44 13.19
C ILE A 55 -1.37 2.39 13.76
N GLU A 56 -2.33 1.98 12.94
CA GLU A 56 -3.28 0.91 13.21
C GLU A 56 -3.02 -0.27 12.30
N LEU A 57 -2.58 -1.41 12.87
CA LEU A 57 -2.39 -2.66 12.13
C LEU A 57 -3.70 -3.45 12.07
N ARG A 58 -4.07 -3.86 10.87
CA ARG A 58 -5.19 -4.74 10.57
C ARG A 58 -4.68 -6.01 9.90
N LEU A 59 -4.78 -7.14 10.57
CA LEU A 59 -4.46 -8.45 10.01
C LEU A 59 -5.74 -9.11 9.51
N VAL A 60 -5.72 -9.56 8.25
CA VAL A 60 -6.85 -10.22 7.58
C VAL A 60 -6.46 -11.63 7.15
N ARG A 61 -7.44 -12.52 7.03
CA ARG A 61 -7.20 -13.94 6.71
C ARG A 61 -6.92 -14.17 5.23
N ASP A 62 -7.59 -13.39 4.37
CA ASP A 62 -7.56 -13.57 2.92
C ASP A 62 -7.92 -12.26 2.19
N ASP A 63 -7.87 -12.30 0.86
CA ASP A 63 -8.18 -11.16 0.00
C ASP A 63 -9.66 -10.75 0.06
N VAL A 64 -10.57 -11.65 0.40
CA VAL A 64 -12.00 -11.33 0.56
C VAL A 64 -12.22 -10.48 1.80
N GLU A 65 -11.62 -10.86 2.93
CA GLU A 65 -11.68 -10.09 4.16
C GLU A 65 -10.97 -8.75 4.00
N LYS A 66 -9.83 -8.71 3.30
CA LYS A 66 -9.12 -7.48 2.94
C LYS A 66 -10.03 -6.52 2.18
N ALA A 67 -10.69 -7.00 1.14
CA ALA A 67 -11.59 -6.20 0.33
C ALA A 67 -12.77 -5.66 1.13
N ALA A 68 -13.41 -6.50 1.96
CA ALA A 68 -14.51 -6.09 2.83
C ALA A 68 -14.08 -5.03 3.85
N LEU A 69 -12.91 -5.20 4.46
CA LEU A 69 -12.35 -4.23 5.40
C LEU A 69 -12.11 -2.88 4.71
N ILE A 70 -11.37 -2.88 3.58
CA ILE A 70 -10.99 -1.66 2.87
C ILE A 70 -12.23 -0.91 2.36
N ALA A 71 -13.26 -1.62 1.90
CA ALA A 71 -14.50 -1.01 1.44
C ALA A 71 -15.18 -0.13 2.50
N GLY A 72 -15.02 -0.45 3.78
CA GLY A 72 -15.58 0.29 4.91
C GLY A 72 -14.68 1.42 5.48
N LEU A 73 -13.50 1.65 4.89
CA LEU A 73 -12.55 2.65 5.39
C LEU A 73 -12.60 3.94 4.57
N ASP A 74 -12.44 5.09 5.24
CA ASP A 74 -12.16 6.37 4.60
C ASP A 74 -10.67 6.70 4.73
N PHE A 75 -10.04 7.05 3.60
CA PHE A 75 -8.64 7.45 3.51
C PHE A 75 -8.38 8.40 2.34
N ASP A 76 -7.38 9.25 2.49
CA ASP A 76 -7.03 10.32 1.53
C ASP A 76 -5.92 9.92 0.56
N PHE A 77 -5.19 8.84 0.91
CA PHE A 77 -4.01 8.38 0.19
C PHE A 77 -3.85 6.87 0.40
N ALA A 78 -3.37 6.14 -0.60
CA ALA A 78 -3.04 4.74 -0.48
C ALA A 78 -1.60 4.44 -0.90
N PHE A 79 -0.95 3.51 -0.20
CA PHE A 79 0.33 2.95 -0.52
C PHE A 79 0.16 1.44 -0.77
N VAL A 80 0.50 0.99 -1.97
CA VAL A 80 0.39 -0.42 -2.38
C VAL A 80 1.79 -1.00 -2.45
N ASP A 81 2.13 -1.81 -1.44
CA ASP A 81 3.41 -2.50 -1.24
C ASP A 81 3.19 -3.97 -0.81
N GLY A 82 2.13 -4.56 -1.32
CA GLY A 82 1.70 -5.91 -0.96
C GLY A 82 2.34 -6.99 -1.82
N ALA A 83 1.50 -7.81 -2.46
CA ALA A 83 1.96 -8.90 -3.31
C ALA A 83 2.51 -8.39 -4.65
N HIS A 84 3.67 -8.93 -5.05
CA HIS A 84 4.32 -8.61 -6.34
C HIS A 84 3.81 -9.50 -7.48
N ASP A 85 2.52 -9.83 -7.47
CA ASP A 85 1.86 -10.63 -8.50
C ASP A 85 0.63 -9.88 -9.05
N GLN A 86 -0.26 -10.59 -9.76
CA GLN A 86 -1.47 -9.97 -10.34
C GLN A 86 -2.41 -9.32 -9.33
N ARG A 87 -2.29 -9.62 -8.03
CA ARG A 87 -3.09 -9.00 -6.95
C ARG A 87 -2.85 -7.50 -6.82
N VAL A 88 -1.74 -6.97 -7.32
CA VAL A 88 -1.50 -5.51 -7.37
C VAL A 88 -2.63 -4.77 -8.08
N ARG A 89 -3.23 -5.37 -9.12
CA ARG A 89 -4.40 -4.82 -9.82
C ARG A 89 -5.62 -4.77 -8.90
N ASP A 90 -5.88 -5.88 -8.19
CA ASP A 90 -7.03 -5.97 -7.29
C ASP A 90 -6.88 -4.97 -6.14
N ASP A 91 -5.69 -4.85 -5.57
CA ASP A 91 -5.36 -3.88 -4.53
C ASP A 91 -5.59 -2.43 -5.02
N PHE A 92 -5.16 -2.12 -6.25
CA PHE A 92 -5.43 -0.80 -6.85
C PHE A 92 -6.93 -0.53 -7.00
N GLU A 93 -7.71 -1.51 -7.48
CA GLU A 93 -9.16 -1.35 -7.63
C GLU A 93 -9.86 -1.03 -6.30
N LEU A 94 -9.39 -1.63 -5.20
CA LEU A 94 -9.90 -1.35 -3.86
C LEU A 94 -9.62 0.08 -3.38
N VAL A 95 -8.47 0.66 -3.78
CA VAL A 95 -7.99 1.93 -3.20
C VAL A 95 -8.09 3.13 -4.13
N LYS A 96 -8.22 2.96 -5.45
CA LYS A 96 -8.18 4.05 -6.44
C LYS A 96 -9.21 5.18 -6.18
N ARG A 97 -10.27 4.90 -5.40
CA ARG A 97 -11.28 5.90 -5.03
C ARG A 97 -10.73 7.07 -4.21
N CYS A 98 -9.60 6.91 -3.52
CA CYS A 98 -8.95 8.01 -2.79
C CYS A 98 -8.27 9.02 -3.72
N GLY A 99 -8.12 8.69 -5.01
CA GLY A 99 -7.57 9.58 -6.03
C GLY A 99 -6.05 9.72 -6.03
N ARG A 100 -5.33 9.12 -5.08
CA ARG A 100 -3.87 9.16 -4.97
C ARG A 100 -3.33 7.83 -4.48
N VAL A 101 -2.64 7.10 -5.35
CA VAL A 101 -2.08 5.78 -5.02
C VAL A 101 -0.59 5.75 -5.34
N LEU A 102 0.23 5.46 -4.34
CA LEU A 102 1.66 5.22 -4.50
C LEU A 102 1.89 3.71 -4.60
N PHE A 103 2.63 3.28 -5.61
CA PHE A 103 3.10 1.92 -5.80
C PHE A 103 4.58 1.83 -5.46
N HIS A 104 4.96 0.78 -4.75
CA HIS A 104 6.34 0.39 -4.53
C HIS A 104 6.80 -0.64 -5.57
N ASP A 105 8.11 -0.83 -5.68
CA ASP A 105 8.73 -1.87 -6.53
C ASP A 105 8.36 -1.81 -8.03
N VAL A 106 8.17 -0.60 -8.57
CA VAL A 106 7.88 -0.40 -10.01
C VAL A 106 9.11 -0.47 -10.90
N ASP A 107 10.30 -0.69 -10.34
CA ASP A 107 11.52 -0.95 -11.11
C ASP A 107 11.80 -2.45 -11.19
N SER A 108 11.39 -3.05 -12.31
CA SER A 108 11.59 -4.48 -12.56
C SER A 108 12.97 -4.84 -13.11
N ARG A 109 13.88 -3.88 -13.27
CA ARG A 109 15.18 -4.12 -13.92
C ARG A 109 15.95 -5.28 -13.30
N GLY A 110 15.93 -6.44 -13.99
CA GLY A 110 16.60 -7.67 -13.55
C GLY A 110 15.95 -8.40 -12.39
N LYS A 111 14.68 -8.10 -12.06
CA LYS A 111 13.91 -8.71 -10.98
C LYS A 111 12.56 -9.20 -11.53
N PRO A 112 12.51 -10.39 -12.15
CA PRO A 112 11.27 -10.93 -12.74
C PRO A 112 10.08 -11.00 -11.79
N GLU A 113 10.35 -11.14 -10.48
CA GLU A 113 9.33 -11.14 -9.42
C GLU A 113 8.59 -9.80 -9.30
N LEU A 114 9.14 -8.70 -9.79
CA LEU A 114 8.52 -7.37 -9.78
C LEU A 114 7.81 -7.03 -11.10
N ASP A 115 7.94 -7.87 -12.12
CA ASP A 115 7.39 -7.61 -13.47
C ASP A 115 5.88 -7.40 -13.45
N HIS A 116 5.15 -8.04 -12.54
CA HIS A 116 3.71 -7.84 -12.42
C HIS A 116 3.34 -6.43 -11.98
N VAL A 117 4.06 -5.86 -11.00
CA VAL A 117 3.84 -4.49 -10.53
C VAL A 117 4.17 -3.50 -11.63
N TYR A 118 5.37 -3.63 -12.24
CA TYR A 118 5.80 -2.80 -13.34
C TYR A 118 4.80 -2.81 -14.51
N ASN A 119 4.44 -4.00 -15.01
CA ASN A 119 3.55 -4.14 -16.15
C ASN A 119 2.15 -3.58 -15.87
N PHE A 120 1.64 -3.79 -14.65
CA PHE A 120 0.37 -3.22 -14.25
C PHE A 120 0.43 -1.69 -14.23
N VAL A 121 1.41 -1.10 -13.56
CA VAL A 121 1.57 0.37 -13.47
C VAL A 121 1.75 0.97 -14.88
N MET A 122 2.55 0.34 -15.74
CA MET A 122 2.74 0.79 -17.13
C MET A 122 1.48 0.67 -17.99
N SER A 123 0.49 -0.12 -17.60
CA SER A 123 -0.82 -0.21 -18.25
C SER A 123 -1.77 0.94 -17.90
N LEU A 124 -1.46 1.70 -16.85
CA LEU A 124 -2.27 2.85 -16.43
C LEU A 124 -2.00 4.07 -17.34
N PRO A 125 -2.96 5.01 -17.45
CA PRO A 125 -2.79 6.20 -18.29
C PRO A 125 -1.55 7.02 -17.88
N ARG A 126 -0.60 7.18 -18.78
CA ARG A 126 0.69 7.84 -18.53
C ARG A 126 0.56 9.24 -17.96
N ALA A 127 -0.47 9.98 -18.38
CA ALA A 127 -0.73 11.33 -17.88
C ALA A 127 -1.11 11.39 -16.38
N GLN A 128 -1.46 10.25 -15.80
CA GLN A 128 -1.82 10.11 -14.39
C GLN A 128 -0.66 9.60 -13.52
N LEU A 129 0.51 9.32 -14.12
CA LEU A 129 1.65 8.70 -13.44
C LEU A 129 2.82 9.67 -13.30
N GLN A 130 3.36 9.73 -12.08
CA GLN A 130 4.65 10.34 -11.78
C GLN A 130 5.59 9.27 -11.22
N PHE A 131 6.75 9.09 -11.84
CA PHE A 131 7.75 8.10 -11.41
C PHE A 131 8.81 8.75 -10.53
N MET A 132 9.21 8.04 -9.48
CA MET A 132 10.19 8.47 -8.49
C MET A 132 11.02 7.25 -8.07
N ASP A 133 12.11 6.98 -8.77
CA ASP A 133 12.97 5.80 -8.57
C ASP A 133 12.17 4.49 -8.64
N ILE A 134 12.08 3.74 -7.53
CA ILE A 134 11.33 2.48 -7.41
C ILE A 134 9.83 2.70 -7.14
N PHE A 135 9.35 3.95 -7.11
CA PHE A 135 7.96 4.31 -6.86
C PHE A 135 7.26 4.86 -8.09
N ALA A 136 5.94 4.67 -8.14
CA ALA A 136 5.07 5.41 -9.05
C ALA A 136 3.85 5.96 -8.30
N LEU A 137 3.62 7.25 -8.41
CA LEU A 137 2.41 7.90 -7.92
C LEU A 137 1.39 7.98 -9.05
N TRP A 138 0.23 7.35 -8.85
CA TRP A 138 -0.95 7.54 -9.68
C TRP A 138 -1.86 8.60 -9.04
N THR A 139 -2.38 9.50 -9.89
CA THR A 139 -3.35 10.52 -9.47
C THR A 139 -4.56 10.46 -10.39
N ALA A 140 -5.76 10.39 -9.83
CA ALA A 140 -6.99 10.45 -10.62
C ALA A 140 -7.02 11.75 -11.43
N SER A 141 -7.49 11.66 -12.68
CA SER A 141 -7.74 12.87 -13.48
C SER A 141 -8.74 13.74 -12.73
N SER A 142 -8.37 15.00 -12.48
CA SER A 142 -9.37 15.99 -12.06
C SER A 142 -10.43 16.07 -13.16
N HIS A 143 -11.66 15.64 -12.88
CA HIS A 143 -12.76 15.94 -13.78
C HIS A 143 -12.85 17.47 -13.88
N PRO A 144 -12.79 18.07 -15.08
CA PRO A 144 -13.08 19.49 -15.23
C PRO A 144 -14.60 19.65 -15.00
N GLY A 145 -15.00 19.93 -13.75
CA GLY A 145 -16.41 20.15 -13.46
C GLY A 145 -16.91 19.93 -12.03
N GLN A 146 -16.03 19.70 -11.04
CA GLN A 146 -16.45 19.82 -9.64
C GLN A 146 -15.84 21.08 -9.04
N PRO A 147 -16.68 22.01 -8.53
CA PRO A 147 -16.23 23.23 -7.86
C PRO A 147 -15.53 22.94 -6.53
#